data_775f1ebe549302991346528412373ec0
#
_entry.id   775f1ebe549302991346528412373ec0
#
_cell.length_a   1.000
_cell.length_b   1.000
_cell.length_c   1.000
_cell.angle_alpha   90.00
_cell.angle_beta   90.00
_cell.angle_gamma   90.00
#
_symmetry.space_group_name_H-M   'P 1'
#
loop_
_entity.id
_entity.type
_entity.pdbx_description
1 polymer ?
#
loop_
_entity_poly.entity_id
_entity_poly.type
_entity_poly.pdbx_seq_one_letter_code
_entity_poly.pdbx_strand_id
1 'polypeptide(L)'
;MKEKIVKGIFVFALAAFLVTGCSHYGPSPTATGDVGERRKIIIDTDTGADDASAIILAAKDESIDILGVTVLPGNVDLEQGAKNARMALEMAGKDVPVYLGSSENMSGEAIEAFSVFGSDGMGDADLIHPKGGFEDMDGVDFILDTVNTYPGEVEIVALGPATNIAKAIERDSESMKKVKRIWSMGSAGLGPGNASPVAEFNVYSDPYAYKTMLDSGIDITIVGLDMCDGEAQWTDKQFETLEKSGEVGRFVTKSFGKIREFYEQNGSVGSVMNCDSLAMACVLNPDFVKETIPCHASCITDTGETYAQVIYYKQGFTYDVVSNDFDYNVSLVSDVEKERYFDTYLAGIQSH
;
A
#
# COMPACT_ATOMS: atom_id res chain seq x y z
N MET A 1 -7.85 -28.21 -65.13
CA MET A 1 -6.56 -28.93 -65.37
C MET A 1 -6.03 -29.40 -64.05
N LYS A 2 -5.80 -30.68 -63.98
CA LYS A 2 -5.31 -31.43 -62.83
C LYS A 2 -3.79 -31.19 -62.64
N GLU A 3 -3.29 -31.15 -61.42
CA GLU A 3 -2.02 -31.73 -61.02
C GLU A 3 -1.76 -31.35 -59.55
N LYS A 4 -1.55 -32.22 -58.73
CA LYS A 4 -0.88 -33.43 -58.30
C LYS A 4 -0.25 -33.16 -56.93
N ILE A 5 -0.73 -33.95 -56.02
CA ILE A 5 -0.21 -34.12 -54.64
C ILE A 5 1.09 -34.91 -54.70
N VAL A 6 2.11 -34.47 -53.98
CA VAL A 6 3.26 -35.29 -53.60
C VAL A 6 3.35 -35.39 -52.10
N LYS A 7 3.09 -36.60 -51.58
CA LYS A 7 3.32 -37.01 -50.18
C LYS A 7 4.79 -37.43 -50.05
N GLY A 8 5.51 -36.78 -49.18
CA GLY A 8 6.80 -37.24 -48.68
C GLY A 8 6.69 -37.85 -47.30
N ILE A 9 6.91 -39.16 -47.23
CA ILE A 9 6.99 -39.92 -45.95
C ILE A 9 8.45 -39.83 -45.47
N PHE A 10 8.65 -39.28 -44.28
CA PHE A 10 9.94 -39.41 -43.56
C PHE A 10 9.77 -40.41 -42.43
N VAL A 11 10.48 -41.52 -42.56
CA VAL A 11 10.65 -42.57 -41.53
C VAL A 11 11.79 -42.11 -40.61
N PHE A 12 11.52 -41.89 -39.34
CA PHE A 12 12.54 -41.75 -38.30
C PHE A 12 12.74 -43.06 -37.55
N ALA A 13 13.93 -43.57 -37.65
CA ALA A 13 14.39 -44.75 -36.93
C ALA A 13 14.66 -44.41 -35.47
N LEU A 14 14.06 -45.17 -34.56
CA LEU A 14 14.25 -45.07 -33.10
C LEU A 14 15.46 -45.90 -32.70
N ALA A 15 16.53 -45.25 -32.27
CA ALA A 15 17.65 -45.92 -31.64
C ALA A 15 17.52 -45.82 -30.12
N ALA A 16 17.26 -46.95 -29.48
CA ALA A 16 17.23 -47.05 -28.02
C ALA A 16 18.65 -47.26 -27.48
N PHE A 17 19.15 -46.32 -26.69
CA PHE A 17 20.33 -46.52 -25.85
C PHE A 17 19.90 -46.82 -24.41
N LEU A 18 20.12 -48.05 -24.00
CA LEU A 18 20.07 -48.48 -22.60
C LEU A 18 21.38 -48.05 -21.91
N VAL A 19 21.31 -47.09 -21.02
CA VAL A 19 22.41 -46.78 -20.10
C VAL A 19 21.94 -47.20 -18.69
N THR A 20 22.50 -48.30 -18.19
CA THR A 20 22.44 -48.68 -16.78
C THR A 20 23.44 -47.84 -16.00
N GLY A 21 22.98 -46.85 -15.24
CA GLY A 21 23.80 -46.05 -14.33
C GLY A 21 23.34 -46.28 -12.87
N CYS A 22 24.22 -46.83 -12.05
CA CYS A 22 24.03 -46.97 -10.61
C CYS A 22 23.88 -45.62 -9.94
N SER A 23 22.75 -45.37 -9.32
CA SER A 23 22.52 -44.21 -8.48
C SER A 23 23.22 -44.35 -7.14
N HIS A 24 24.26 -43.56 -6.92
CA HIS A 24 24.76 -43.25 -5.59
C HIS A 24 23.88 -42.11 -5.04
N TYR A 25 23.08 -42.45 -4.01
CA TYR A 25 22.42 -41.44 -3.18
C TYR A 25 23.49 -40.77 -2.32
N GLY A 26 23.93 -39.60 -2.74
CA GLY A 26 24.63 -38.64 -1.88
C GLY A 26 23.57 -37.78 -1.16
N PRO A 27 23.82 -37.29 0.06
CA PRO A 27 22.88 -36.41 0.75
C PRO A 27 22.66 -35.15 -0.10
N SER A 28 21.38 -34.81 -0.31
CA SER A 28 20.99 -33.53 -0.95
C SER A 28 21.67 -32.38 -0.23
N PRO A 29 22.26 -31.40 -0.96
CA PRO A 29 22.69 -30.19 -0.33
C PRO A 29 21.44 -29.52 0.28
N THR A 30 21.51 -29.25 1.57
CA THR A 30 20.61 -28.32 2.24
C THR A 30 20.68 -27.03 1.44
N ALA A 31 19.57 -26.65 0.83
CA ALA A 31 19.42 -25.34 0.23
C ALA A 31 19.54 -24.31 1.36
N THR A 32 20.75 -23.77 1.52
CA THR A 32 20.90 -22.44 2.10
C THR A 32 20.31 -21.51 1.07
N GLY A 33 19.04 -21.14 1.27
CA GLY A 33 18.39 -20.13 0.45
C GLY A 33 19.29 -18.90 0.49
N ASP A 34 19.71 -18.48 -0.67
CA ASP A 34 20.23 -17.13 -0.90
C ASP A 34 19.07 -16.22 -0.48
N VAL A 35 19.18 -15.60 0.71
CA VAL A 35 18.24 -14.61 1.16
C VAL A 35 18.52 -13.41 0.28
N GLY A 36 17.76 -13.28 -0.80
CA GLY A 36 17.84 -12.14 -1.69
C GLY A 36 17.85 -10.84 -0.88
N GLU A 37 18.53 -9.82 -1.37
CA GLU A 37 18.60 -8.53 -0.71
C GLU A 37 17.17 -8.05 -0.39
N ARG A 38 16.91 -7.73 0.89
CA ARG A 38 15.57 -7.28 1.33
C ARG A 38 15.22 -5.99 0.62
N ARG A 39 13.97 -5.85 0.21
CA ARG A 39 13.47 -4.60 -0.35
C ARG A 39 13.46 -3.52 0.73
N LYS A 40 14.02 -2.36 0.42
CA LYS A 40 14.08 -1.23 1.34
C LYS A 40 12.82 -0.38 1.19
N ILE A 41 12.08 -0.17 2.26
CA ILE A 41 10.88 0.65 2.23
C ILE A 41 10.91 1.76 3.30
N ILE A 42 10.26 2.88 2.98
CA ILE A 42 9.80 3.88 3.93
C ILE A 42 8.26 3.78 3.95
N ILE A 43 7.65 3.81 5.13
CA ILE A 43 6.19 3.92 5.27
C ILE A 43 5.87 5.36 5.65
N ASP A 44 5.02 6.04 4.88
CA ASP A 44 4.52 7.38 5.14
C ASP A 44 3.02 7.29 5.47
N THR A 45 2.58 7.78 6.66
CA THR A 45 1.32 7.37 7.27
C THR A 45 0.74 8.46 8.18
N ASP A 46 -0.59 8.52 8.28
CA ASP A 46 -1.33 9.34 9.26
C ASP A 46 -1.97 8.48 10.38
N THR A 47 -1.30 7.50 10.81
CA THR A 47 -1.59 6.26 11.52
C THR A 47 -2.90 6.24 12.32
N GLY A 48 -3.94 5.75 11.66
CA GLY A 48 -5.15 5.20 12.27
C GLY A 48 -5.06 3.68 12.43
N ALA A 49 -6.20 3.03 12.65
CA ALA A 49 -6.25 1.59 12.91
C ALA A 49 -5.87 0.73 11.70
N ASP A 50 -6.25 1.12 10.49
CA ASP A 50 -5.91 0.42 9.25
C ASP A 50 -4.45 0.61 8.86
N ASP A 51 -3.89 1.83 9.03
CA ASP A 51 -2.45 2.08 8.93
C ASP A 51 -1.65 1.21 9.91
N ALA A 52 -2.07 1.19 11.19
CA ALA A 52 -1.40 0.39 12.21
C ALA A 52 -1.41 -1.09 11.84
N SER A 53 -2.52 -1.59 11.29
CA SER A 53 -2.60 -2.97 10.81
C SER A 53 -1.68 -3.23 9.61
N ALA A 54 -1.52 -2.26 8.70
CA ALA A 54 -0.58 -2.32 7.59
C ALA A 54 0.89 -2.30 8.04
N ILE A 55 1.23 -1.42 9.02
CA ILE A 55 2.56 -1.35 9.62
C ILE A 55 2.92 -2.69 10.29
N ILE A 56 1.99 -3.29 11.04
CA ILE A 56 2.20 -4.60 11.66
C ILE A 56 2.44 -5.68 10.60
N LEU A 57 1.65 -5.71 9.55
CA LEU A 57 1.80 -6.66 8.44
C LEU A 57 3.19 -6.53 7.79
N ALA A 58 3.61 -5.31 7.47
CA ALA A 58 4.92 -5.01 6.91
C ALA A 58 6.06 -5.41 7.85
N ALA A 59 5.94 -5.06 9.13
CA ALA A 59 6.97 -5.33 10.13
C ALA A 59 7.18 -6.83 10.41
N LYS A 60 6.18 -7.66 10.12
CA LYS A 60 6.26 -9.12 10.24
C LYS A 60 6.84 -9.80 8.99
N ASP A 61 6.94 -9.12 7.87
CA ASP A 61 7.46 -9.68 6.63
C ASP A 61 8.99 -9.62 6.62
N GLU A 62 9.63 -10.78 6.43
CA GLU A 62 11.11 -10.88 6.41
C GLU A 62 11.72 -10.49 5.05
N SER A 63 10.92 -10.31 4.01
CA SER A 63 11.39 -9.95 2.66
C SER A 63 11.68 -8.47 2.50
N ILE A 64 11.26 -7.65 3.48
CA ILE A 64 11.46 -6.19 3.46
C ILE A 64 12.32 -5.71 4.62
N ASP A 65 12.91 -4.54 4.42
CA ASP A 65 13.64 -3.76 5.41
C ASP A 65 12.96 -2.40 5.53
N ILE A 66 12.24 -2.17 6.64
CA ILE A 66 11.59 -0.88 6.90
C ILE A 66 12.67 0.05 7.45
N LEU A 67 13.11 1.01 6.62
CA LEU A 67 14.17 1.95 6.99
C LEU A 67 13.69 3.00 8.00
N GLY A 68 12.40 3.31 7.97
CA GLY A 68 11.74 4.21 8.91
C GLY A 68 10.27 4.42 8.57
N VAL A 69 9.55 4.97 9.52
CA VAL A 69 8.15 5.40 9.37
C VAL A 69 8.10 6.92 9.52
N THR A 70 7.59 7.61 8.52
CA THR A 70 7.33 9.06 8.56
C THR A 70 5.85 9.29 8.80
N VAL A 71 5.52 10.22 9.68
CA VAL A 71 4.14 10.47 10.11
C VAL A 71 3.72 11.88 9.76
N LEU A 72 2.45 12.05 9.42
CA LEU A 72 1.80 13.33 9.15
C LEU A 72 0.38 13.33 9.72
N PRO A 73 -0.29 14.50 9.86
CA PRO A 73 -1.67 14.56 10.30
C PRO A 73 -2.64 14.13 9.18
N GLY A 74 -3.73 13.49 9.57
CA GLY A 74 -4.82 13.02 8.69
C GLY A 74 -5.89 12.34 9.54
N ASN A 75 -5.83 11.03 9.73
CA ASN A 75 -6.78 10.32 10.59
C ASN A 75 -6.83 10.90 12.02
N VAL A 76 -5.66 11.30 12.53
CA VAL A 76 -5.46 11.98 13.81
C VAL A 76 -4.38 13.06 13.68
N ASP A 77 -4.12 13.82 14.75
CA ASP A 77 -3.00 14.75 14.79
C ASP A 77 -1.64 14.03 14.68
N LEU A 78 -0.61 14.79 14.29
CA LEU A 78 0.74 14.29 14.04
C LEU A 78 1.32 13.50 15.22
N GLU A 79 1.19 14.03 16.45
CA GLU A 79 1.80 13.41 17.62
C GLU A 79 1.07 12.11 18.01
N GLN A 80 -0.26 12.10 17.90
CA GLN A 80 -1.05 10.90 18.14
C GLN A 80 -0.77 9.83 17.08
N GLY A 81 -0.72 10.20 15.79
CA GLY A 81 -0.37 9.28 14.71
C GLY A 81 1.00 8.65 14.91
N ALA A 82 1.99 9.42 15.35
CA ALA A 82 3.33 8.90 15.63
C ALA A 82 3.35 7.92 16.83
N LYS A 83 2.57 8.18 17.89
CA LYS A 83 2.37 7.22 18.99
C LYS A 83 1.74 5.92 18.52
N ASN A 84 0.74 6.03 17.62
CA ASN A 84 0.06 4.87 17.03
C ASN A 84 1.03 4.03 16.18
N ALA A 85 1.81 4.67 15.31
CA ALA A 85 2.84 4.01 14.50
C ALA A 85 3.88 3.29 15.37
N ARG A 86 4.38 3.97 16.41
CA ARG A 86 5.33 3.37 17.36
C ARG A 86 4.73 2.15 18.07
N MET A 87 3.48 2.25 18.52
CA MET A 87 2.78 1.13 19.16
C MET A 87 2.58 -0.05 18.20
N ALA A 88 2.23 0.20 16.94
CA ALA A 88 2.09 -0.83 15.92
C ALA A 88 3.41 -1.61 15.70
N LEU A 89 4.53 -0.90 15.61
CA LEU A 89 5.87 -1.51 15.51
C LEU A 89 6.23 -2.33 16.75
N GLU A 90 5.95 -1.83 17.95
CA GLU A 90 6.16 -2.56 19.18
C GLU A 90 5.29 -3.83 19.28
N MET A 91 4.04 -3.77 18.82
CA MET A 91 3.16 -4.94 18.71
C MET A 91 3.69 -5.99 17.73
N ALA A 92 4.36 -5.56 16.67
CA ALA A 92 5.05 -6.46 15.75
C ALA A 92 6.40 -6.99 16.29
N GLY A 93 6.88 -6.47 17.42
CA GLY A 93 8.17 -6.83 18.01
C GLY A 93 9.37 -6.23 17.27
N LYS A 94 9.19 -5.11 16.60
CA LYS A 94 10.24 -4.43 15.80
C LYS A 94 10.58 -3.07 16.35
N ASP A 95 11.86 -2.72 16.27
CA ASP A 95 12.39 -1.42 16.64
C ASP A 95 12.82 -0.69 15.37
N VAL A 96 11.85 -0.02 14.74
CA VAL A 96 12.05 0.79 13.52
C VAL A 96 11.92 2.25 13.91
N PRO A 97 12.79 3.17 13.44
CA PRO A 97 12.71 4.58 13.76
C PRO A 97 11.42 5.22 13.23
N VAL A 98 10.83 6.11 14.02
CA VAL A 98 9.63 6.90 13.68
C VAL A 98 10.00 8.37 13.67
N TYR A 99 9.66 9.06 12.58
CA TYR A 99 9.98 10.46 12.34
C TYR A 99 8.71 11.30 12.25
N LEU A 100 8.67 12.41 12.96
CA LEU A 100 7.63 13.40 12.79
C LEU A 100 7.88 14.16 11.48
N GLY A 101 6.92 14.09 10.56
CA GLY A 101 6.98 14.82 9.31
C GLY A 101 6.28 16.18 9.41
N SER A 102 5.65 16.60 8.33
CA SER A 102 4.95 17.87 8.29
C SER A 102 3.79 17.93 9.27
N SER A 103 3.67 19.03 10.01
CA SER A 103 2.52 19.29 10.89
C SER A 103 1.35 19.95 10.18
N GLU A 104 1.52 20.38 8.92
CA GLU A 104 0.51 21.08 8.15
C GLU A 104 0.47 20.55 6.72
N ASN A 105 -0.74 20.35 6.20
CA ASN A 105 -0.96 20.00 4.81
C ASN A 105 -0.65 21.17 3.87
N MET A 106 -0.30 20.90 2.62
CA MET A 106 -0.07 21.94 1.62
C MET A 106 -1.39 22.63 1.21
N SER A 107 -2.51 21.95 1.35
CA SER A 107 -3.86 22.46 1.08
C SER A 107 -4.46 23.29 2.22
N GLY A 108 -3.79 23.41 3.36
CA GLY A 108 -4.25 24.15 4.53
C GLY A 108 -4.33 23.30 5.80
N GLU A 109 -5.31 23.57 6.67
CA GLU A 109 -5.48 22.83 7.92
C GLU A 109 -5.76 21.35 7.66
N ALA A 110 -5.20 20.48 8.50
CA ALA A 110 -5.45 19.06 8.43
C ALA A 110 -6.92 18.75 8.75
N ILE A 111 -7.47 17.76 8.06
CA ILE A 111 -8.82 17.24 8.31
C ILE A 111 -8.64 15.95 9.12
N GLU A 112 -9.33 15.84 10.24
CA GLU A 112 -9.26 14.69 11.13
C GLU A 112 -10.45 13.77 10.95
N ALA A 113 -10.24 12.45 11.04
CA ALA A 113 -11.27 11.43 10.83
C ALA A 113 -11.78 10.83 12.16
N PHE A 114 -11.88 11.60 13.22
CA PHE A 114 -12.28 11.14 14.55
C PHE A 114 -13.64 10.42 14.60
N SER A 115 -14.57 10.79 13.72
CA SER A 115 -15.86 10.11 13.63
C SER A 115 -15.76 8.66 13.16
N VAL A 116 -14.67 8.31 12.46
CA VAL A 116 -14.42 6.97 11.92
C VAL A 116 -13.51 6.17 12.86
N PHE A 117 -12.39 6.75 13.28
CA PHE A 117 -11.33 6.04 13.99
C PHE A 117 -11.35 6.21 15.51
N GLY A 118 -12.14 7.16 16.04
CA GLY A 118 -12.07 7.58 17.44
C GLY A 118 -11.05 8.70 17.64
N SER A 119 -11.02 9.27 18.84
CA SER A 119 -10.15 10.42 19.16
C SER A 119 -8.67 10.07 19.20
N ASP A 120 -8.34 8.81 19.49
CA ASP A 120 -6.97 8.28 19.49
C ASP A 120 -6.59 7.62 18.16
N GLY A 121 -7.50 7.56 17.18
CA GLY A 121 -7.30 6.88 15.91
C GLY A 121 -7.31 5.35 16.00
N MET A 122 -7.46 4.79 17.21
CA MET A 122 -7.30 3.38 17.49
C MET A 122 -8.49 2.79 18.25
N GLY A 123 -9.69 3.34 17.97
CA GLY A 123 -10.94 2.82 18.49
C GLY A 123 -11.29 3.28 19.89
N ASP A 124 -10.61 4.26 20.46
CA ASP A 124 -10.76 4.77 21.85
C ASP A 124 -10.69 3.63 22.91
N ALA A 125 -9.87 2.62 22.64
CA ALA A 125 -9.81 1.39 23.43
C ALA A 125 -8.61 1.34 24.41
N ASP A 126 -7.99 2.49 24.69
CA ASP A 126 -6.81 2.62 25.59
C ASP A 126 -5.67 1.66 25.21
N LEU A 127 -5.35 1.59 23.92
CA LEU A 127 -4.36 0.67 23.37
C LEU A 127 -2.95 1.30 23.24
N ILE A 128 -2.84 2.63 23.30
CA ILE A 128 -1.65 3.35 22.83
C ILE A 128 -0.78 3.78 24.00
N HIS A 129 0.17 2.93 24.34
CA HIS A 129 1.16 3.12 25.41
C HIS A 129 2.56 2.73 24.93
N PRO A 130 3.11 3.38 23.86
CA PRO A 130 4.42 3.04 23.33
C PRO A 130 5.52 3.32 24.35
N LYS A 131 6.56 2.49 24.35
CA LYS A 131 7.74 2.64 25.21
C LYS A 131 8.84 3.46 24.54
N GLY A 132 8.91 3.38 23.22
CA GLY A 132 9.88 4.13 22.41
C GLY A 132 9.43 5.55 22.15
N GLY A 133 10.39 6.43 21.83
CA GLY A 133 10.17 7.80 21.37
C GLY A 133 10.20 7.92 19.85
N PHE A 134 10.37 9.16 19.40
CA PHE A 134 10.52 9.56 18.01
C PHE A 134 11.94 10.07 17.79
N GLU A 135 12.38 10.04 16.53
CA GLU A 135 13.67 10.58 16.15
C GLU A 135 13.62 12.12 16.09
N ASP A 136 14.75 12.77 16.38
CA ASP A 136 14.85 14.23 16.36
C ASP A 136 14.86 14.83 14.95
N MET A 137 15.18 14.01 13.91
CA MET A 137 15.20 14.41 12.52
C MET A 137 13.78 14.59 12.00
N ASP A 138 13.54 15.65 11.21
CA ASP A 138 12.30 15.85 10.47
C ASP A 138 12.06 14.72 9.44
N GLY A 139 10.81 14.26 9.31
CA GLY A 139 10.47 13.13 8.43
C GLY A 139 10.74 13.41 6.95
N VAL A 140 10.59 14.67 6.48
CA VAL A 140 10.90 15.05 5.10
C VAL A 140 12.41 15.02 4.86
N ASP A 141 13.22 15.46 5.84
CA ASP A 141 14.68 15.35 5.78
C ASP A 141 15.11 13.87 5.78
N PHE A 142 14.48 13.02 6.60
CA PHE A 142 14.73 11.59 6.61
C PHE A 142 14.46 10.94 5.25
N ILE A 143 13.34 11.27 4.58
CA ILE A 143 13.04 10.77 3.23
C ILE A 143 14.18 11.13 2.28
N LEU A 144 14.58 12.40 2.23
CA LEU A 144 15.64 12.90 1.33
C LEU A 144 17.00 12.23 1.63
N ASP A 145 17.39 12.14 2.88
CA ASP A 145 18.65 11.52 3.28
C ASP A 145 18.66 10.03 2.91
N THR A 146 17.54 9.34 3.11
CA THR A 146 17.41 7.92 2.84
C THR A 146 17.48 7.62 1.33
N VAL A 147 16.76 8.36 0.50
CA VAL A 147 16.81 8.16 -0.97
C VAL A 147 18.16 8.54 -1.57
N ASN A 148 18.91 9.46 -0.94
CA ASN A 148 20.27 9.78 -1.33
C ASN A 148 21.28 8.71 -0.88
N THR A 149 21.01 8.06 0.25
CA THR A 149 21.85 6.97 0.76
C THR A 149 21.69 5.68 -0.06
N TYR A 150 20.48 5.40 -0.53
CA TYR A 150 20.11 4.19 -1.28
C TYR A 150 19.44 4.53 -2.62
N PRO A 151 20.16 5.18 -3.55
CA PRO A 151 19.57 5.68 -4.80
C PRO A 151 19.08 4.54 -5.69
N GLY A 152 17.80 4.57 -6.06
CA GLY A 152 17.16 3.55 -6.90
C GLY A 152 16.74 2.27 -6.18
N GLU A 153 16.92 2.20 -4.84
CA GLU A 153 16.60 1.00 -4.07
C GLU A 153 15.37 1.18 -3.18
N VAL A 154 15.05 2.42 -2.76
CA VAL A 154 14.00 2.73 -1.79
C VAL A 154 12.64 2.80 -2.47
N GLU A 155 11.69 2.05 -1.94
CA GLU A 155 10.27 2.20 -2.25
C GLU A 155 9.59 2.98 -1.11
N ILE A 156 8.69 3.91 -1.44
CA ILE A 156 7.89 4.63 -0.44
C ILE A 156 6.48 4.05 -0.48
N VAL A 157 5.94 3.69 0.67
CA VAL A 157 4.56 3.23 0.84
C VAL A 157 3.79 4.33 1.54
N ALA A 158 3.04 5.11 0.75
CA ALA A 158 2.18 6.19 1.23
C ALA A 158 0.81 5.61 1.59
N LEU A 159 0.48 5.62 2.87
CA LEU A 159 -0.79 5.18 3.43
C LEU A 159 -1.68 6.36 3.82
N GLY A 160 -1.11 7.53 4.09
CA GLY A 160 -1.79 8.78 4.38
C GLY A 160 -1.75 9.81 3.23
N PRO A 161 -2.13 11.07 3.49
CA PRO A 161 -1.97 12.17 2.57
C PRO A 161 -0.53 12.31 2.06
N ALA A 162 -0.34 12.72 0.80
CA ALA A 162 1.00 12.73 0.17
C ALA A 162 1.89 13.91 0.61
N THR A 163 1.59 14.60 1.70
CA THR A 163 2.20 15.89 2.10
C THR A 163 3.71 15.79 2.31
N ASN A 164 4.19 14.77 3.04
CA ASN A 164 5.64 14.60 3.28
C ASN A 164 6.38 14.34 1.97
N ILE A 165 5.82 13.48 1.11
CA ILE A 165 6.38 13.14 -0.19
C ILE A 165 6.42 14.38 -1.10
N ALA A 166 5.34 15.13 -1.16
CA ALA A 166 5.26 16.35 -1.96
C ALA A 166 6.26 17.42 -1.49
N LYS A 167 6.38 17.64 -0.17
CA LYS A 167 7.37 18.55 0.39
C LYS A 167 8.81 18.11 0.12
N ALA A 168 9.08 16.79 0.13
CA ALA A 168 10.38 16.27 -0.27
C ALA A 168 10.65 16.52 -1.77
N ILE A 169 9.64 16.35 -2.64
CA ILE A 169 9.73 16.62 -4.08
C ILE A 169 10.00 18.12 -4.33
N GLU A 170 9.25 19.03 -3.65
CA GLU A 170 9.46 20.47 -3.80
C GLU A 170 10.83 20.92 -3.30
N ARG A 171 11.35 20.29 -2.24
CA ARG A 171 12.63 20.64 -1.64
C ARG A 171 13.81 20.18 -2.48
N ASP A 172 13.77 18.94 -3.00
CA ASP A 172 14.80 18.37 -3.87
C ASP A 172 14.23 17.29 -4.82
N SER A 173 13.69 17.77 -5.94
CA SER A 173 13.10 16.88 -6.95
C SER A 173 14.11 15.93 -7.58
N GLU A 174 15.38 16.32 -7.69
CA GLU A 174 16.42 15.47 -8.28
C GLU A 174 16.79 14.30 -7.34
N SER A 175 16.79 14.54 -6.03
CA SER A 175 16.94 13.44 -5.06
C SER A 175 15.72 12.54 -5.08
N MET A 176 14.49 13.07 -5.12
CA MET A 176 13.27 12.28 -5.14
C MET A 176 13.12 11.42 -6.40
N LYS A 177 13.66 11.80 -7.54
CA LYS A 177 13.74 10.95 -8.75
C LYS A 177 14.58 9.68 -8.56
N LYS A 178 15.34 9.56 -7.47
CA LYS A 178 16.07 8.34 -7.09
C LYS A 178 15.21 7.33 -6.36
N VAL A 179 13.98 7.71 -5.96
CA VAL A 179 12.99 6.75 -5.42
C VAL A 179 12.72 5.70 -6.47
N LYS A 180 12.78 4.43 -6.09
CA LYS A 180 12.54 3.31 -6.99
C LYS A 180 11.08 3.27 -7.43
N ARG A 181 10.16 3.49 -6.47
CA ARG A 181 8.71 3.49 -6.68
C ARG A 181 7.99 4.10 -5.48
N ILE A 182 6.86 4.72 -5.72
CA ILE A 182 5.87 5.06 -4.70
C ILE A 182 4.67 4.12 -4.85
N TRP A 183 4.28 3.46 -3.77
CA TRP A 183 2.99 2.81 -3.63
C TRP A 183 2.07 3.76 -2.87
N SER A 184 0.91 4.08 -3.40
CA SER A 184 -0.03 4.98 -2.77
C SER A 184 -1.35 4.26 -2.50
N MET A 185 -1.73 4.11 -1.22
CA MET A 185 -3.13 3.97 -0.89
C MET A 185 -3.75 5.35 -1.01
N GLY A 186 -4.63 5.53 -1.99
CA GLY A 186 -5.23 6.84 -2.25
C GLY A 186 -6.08 6.86 -3.52
N SER A 187 -6.88 7.88 -3.63
CA SER A 187 -7.90 8.08 -4.66
C SER A 187 -9.08 7.11 -4.58
N ALA A 188 -10.19 7.51 -5.20
CA ALA A 188 -11.36 6.66 -5.33
C ALA A 188 -11.15 5.47 -6.30
N GLY A 189 -10.01 5.45 -7.03
CA GLY A 189 -9.81 4.49 -8.09
C GLY A 189 -10.80 4.72 -9.25
N LEU A 190 -11.50 3.68 -9.63
CA LEU A 190 -12.58 3.74 -10.64
C LEU A 190 -13.98 3.71 -9.99
N GLY A 191 -14.04 3.74 -8.66
CA GLY A 191 -15.25 3.72 -7.85
C GLY A 191 -15.65 5.10 -7.30
N PRO A 192 -16.62 5.15 -6.38
CA PRO A 192 -16.95 6.35 -5.63
C PRO A 192 -15.90 6.66 -4.55
N GLY A 193 -15.84 7.92 -4.13
CA GLY A 193 -15.05 8.33 -2.98
C GLY A 193 -15.74 8.06 -1.64
N ASN A 194 -15.02 8.35 -0.54
CA ASN A 194 -15.52 8.26 0.83
C ASN A 194 -15.52 9.62 1.55
N ALA A 195 -14.62 10.54 1.22
CA ALA A 195 -14.62 11.91 1.75
C ALA A 195 -15.63 12.80 0.99
N SER A 196 -15.80 12.57 -0.30
CA SER A 196 -16.86 13.15 -1.12
C SER A 196 -17.32 12.09 -2.14
N PRO A 197 -18.39 12.31 -2.92
CA PRO A 197 -18.80 11.35 -3.94
C PRO A 197 -17.71 10.97 -4.96
N VAL A 198 -16.68 11.80 -5.12
CA VAL A 198 -15.64 11.67 -6.14
C VAL A 198 -14.21 11.59 -5.58
N ALA A 199 -14.02 11.82 -4.29
CA ALA A 199 -12.70 11.90 -3.68
C ALA A 199 -12.57 10.95 -2.47
N GLU A 200 -11.43 10.28 -2.41
CA GLU A 200 -10.97 9.49 -1.28
C GLU A 200 -10.28 10.41 -0.25
N PHE A 201 -10.27 9.99 1.03
CA PHE A 201 -9.87 10.82 2.17
C PHE A 201 -8.42 11.31 2.10
N ASN A 202 -7.45 10.47 1.75
CA ASN A 202 -6.05 10.87 1.68
C ASN A 202 -5.81 11.96 0.64
N VAL A 203 -6.46 11.82 -0.53
CA VAL A 203 -6.40 12.83 -1.58
C VAL A 203 -7.19 14.07 -1.18
N TYR A 204 -8.37 13.91 -0.55
CA TYR A 204 -9.20 15.03 -0.12
C TYR A 204 -8.50 15.89 0.94
N SER A 205 -7.73 15.27 1.80
CA SER A 205 -6.96 15.94 2.84
C SER A 205 -5.87 16.85 2.27
N ASP A 206 -5.18 16.42 1.21
CA ASP A 206 -4.16 17.26 0.56
C ASP A 206 -4.05 17.04 -0.97
N PRO A 207 -5.00 17.56 -1.76
CA PRO A 207 -4.99 17.34 -3.21
C PRO A 207 -3.82 18.07 -3.92
N TYR A 208 -3.28 19.14 -3.33
CA TYR A 208 -2.07 19.81 -3.87
C TYR A 208 -0.85 18.90 -3.72
N ALA A 209 -0.69 18.27 -2.57
CA ALA A 209 0.38 17.31 -2.35
C ALA A 209 0.23 16.08 -3.28
N TYR A 210 -0.99 15.56 -3.40
CA TYR A 210 -1.25 14.42 -4.29
C TYR A 210 -0.96 14.79 -5.76
N LYS A 211 -1.36 15.97 -6.21
CA LYS A 211 -1.02 16.48 -7.54
C LYS A 211 0.49 16.60 -7.74
N THR A 212 1.21 17.15 -6.78
CA THR A 212 2.66 17.29 -6.82
C THR A 212 3.35 15.92 -6.96
N MET A 213 2.87 14.92 -6.21
CA MET A 213 3.35 13.55 -6.33
C MET A 213 3.09 12.97 -7.72
N LEU A 214 1.86 13.11 -8.26
CA LEU A 214 1.51 12.63 -9.60
C LEU A 214 2.35 13.27 -10.71
N ASP A 215 2.69 14.56 -10.58
CA ASP A 215 3.45 15.32 -11.57
C ASP A 215 4.98 15.12 -11.44
N SER A 216 5.46 14.35 -10.45
CA SER A 216 6.88 14.21 -10.11
C SER A 216 7.73 13.45 -11.13
N GLY A 217 7.11 12.60 -11.95
CA GLY A 217 7.81 11.69 -12.86
C GLY A 217 8.43 10.47 -12.18
N ILE A 218 8.16 10.23 -10.90
CA ILE A 218 8.53 9.01 -10.17
C ILE A 218 7.56 7.89 -10.61
N ASP A 219 8.02 6.63 -10.61
CA ASP A 219 7.13 5.47 -10.84
C ASP A 219 6.13 5.33 -9.67
N ILE A 220 4.84 5.47 -9.94
CA ILE A 220 3.77 5.44 -8.94
C ILE A 220 2.81 4.29 -9.24
N THR A 221 2.55 3.47 -8.23
CA THR A 221 1.46 2.48 -8.25
C THR A 221 0.39 2.90 -7.26
N ILE A 222 -0.84 3.08 -7.75
CA ILE A 222 -1.99 3.49 -6.93
C ILE A 222 -2.87 2.28 -6.66
N VAL A 223 -3.17 2.06 -5.38
CA VAL A 223 -4.20 1.13 -4.89
C VAL A 223 -5.38 1.98 -4.43
N GLY A 224 -6.41 2.05 -5.25
CA GLY A 224 -7.57 2.89 -4.98
C GLY A 224 -8.52 2.30 -3.93
N LEU A 225 -9.39 3.15 -3.40
CA LEU A 225 -10.44 2.78 -2.43
C LEU A 225 -11.34 1.65 -2.95
N ASP A 226 -11.62 1.61 -4.26
CA ASP A 226 -12.44 0.60 -4.93
C ASP A 226 -11.86 -0.83 -4.84
N MET A 227 -10.56 -0.97 -4.60
CA MET A 227 -9.96 -2.27 -4.35
C MET A 227 -10.38 -2.85 -2.99
N CYS A 228 -10.70 -2.00 -2.03
CA CYS A 228 -11.03 -2.36 -0.64
C CYS A 228 -12.50 -2.75 -0.44
N ASP A 229 -13.33 -2.56 -1.46
CA ASP A 229 -14.77 -2.81 -1.41
C ASP A 229 -15.15 -4.25 -1.79
N GLY A 230 -16.37 -4.64 -1.42
CA GLY A 230 -16.95 -5.95 -1.73
C GLY A 230 -16.27 -7.09 -0.96
N GLU A 231 -15.74 -8.06 -1.69
CA GLU A 231 -15.12 -9.28 -1.14
C GLU A 231 -13.82 -9.01 -0.35
N ALA A 232 -13.24 -7.80 -0.49
CA ALA A 232 -12.08 -7.38 0.29
C ALA A 232 -12.44 -6.89 1.70
N GLN A 233 -13.69 -6.57 1.97
CA GLN A 233 -14.13 -6.11 3.30
C GLN A 233 -13.98 -7.22 4.34
N TRP A 234 -13.54 -6.84 5.53
CA TRP A 234 -13.45 -7.75 6.66
C TRP A 234 -14.79 -7.88 7.37
N THR A 235 -15.25 -9.10 7.53
CA THR A 235 -16.51 -9.46 8.18
C THR A 235 -16.38 -9.63 9.70
N ASP A 236 -17.48 -9.53 10.43
CA ASP A 236 -17.52 -9.81 11.88
C ASP A 236 -16.93 -11.18 12.22
N LYS A 237 -17.19 -12.21 11.40
CA LYS A 237 -16.62 -13.55 11.58
C LYS A 237 -15.08 -13.56 11.44
N GLN A 238 -14.54 -12.75 10.55
CA GLN A 238 -13.09 -12.59 10.37
C GLN A 238 -12.47 -11.86 11.55
N PHE A 239 -13.13 -10.82 12.10
CA PHE A 239 -12.70 -10.19 13.34
C PHE A 239 -12.72 -11.15 14.54
N GLU A 240 -13.73 -12.02 14.66
CA GLU A 240 -13.72 -13.09 15.69
C GLU A 240 -12.55 -14.05 15.52
N THR A 241 -12.16 -14.36 14.29
CA THR A 241 -11.00 -15.21 13.98
C THR A 241 -9.71 -14.50 14.35
N LEU A 242 -9.59 -13.22 13.99
CA LEU A 242 -8.46 -12.36 14.28
C LEU A 242 -8.25 -12.21 15.79
N GLU A 243 -9.31 -11.96 16.56
CA GLU A 243 -9.24 -11.85 18.02
C GLU A 243 -8.68 -13.12 18.69
N LYS A 244 -8.97 -14.28 18.13
CA LYS A 244 -8.47 -15.58 18.62
C LYS A 244 -7.06 -15.92 18.16
N SER A 245 -6.50 -15.19 17.22
CA SER A 245 -5.21 -15.49 16.59
C SER A 245 -3.97 -15.10 17.42
N GLY A 246 -4.15 -14.37 18.52
CA GLY A 246 -3.06 -13.97 19.42
C GLY A 246 -3.16 -12.54 19.90
N GLU A 247 -2.05 -12.00 20.42
CA GLU A 247 -2.00 -10.64 20.98
C GLU A 247 -2.18 -9.58 19.91
N VAL A 248 -1.46 -9.71 18.80
CA VAL A 248 -1.58 -8.82 17.64
C VAL A 248 -3.01 -8.80 17.08
N GLY A 249 -3.62 -9.98 16.90
CA GLY A 249 -5.00 -10.05 16.40
C GLY A 249 -6.01 -9.40 17.34
N ARG A 250 -5.85 -9.54 18.65
CA ARG A 250 -6.68 -8.82 19.64
C ARG A 250 -6.48 -7.32 19.59
N PHE A 251 -5.23 -6.87 19.44
CA PHE A 251 -4.92 -5.46 19.29
C PHE A 251 -5.63 -4.87 18.07
N VAL A 252 -5.45 -5.47 16.87
CA VAL A 252 -6.10 -5.02 15.64
C VAL A 252 -7.62 -5.10 15.73
N THR A 253 -8.21 -6.17 16.29
CA THR A 253 -9.66 -6.25 16.44
C THR A 253 -10.23 -5.12 17.30
N LYS A 254 -9.55 -4.75 18.37
CA LYS A 254 -9.98 -3.65 19.26
C LYS A 254 -9.80 -2.29 18.61
N SER A 255 -8.69 -2.06 17.89
CA SER A 255 -8.45 -0.80 17.19
C SER A 255 -9.51 -0.50 16.14
N PHE A 256 -10.11 -1.52 15.52
CA PHE A 256 -11.21 -1.39 14.56
C PHE A 256 -12.58 -1.16 15.21
N GLY A 257 -12.68 -1.05 16.53
CA GLY A 257 -13.95 -0.92 17.23
C GLY A 257 -14.81 0.25 16.73
N LYS A 258 -14.24 1.45 16.64
CA LYS A 258 -14.94 2.65 16.15
C LYS A 258 -15.27 2.59 14.66
N ILE A 259 -14.39 2.06 13.85
CA ILE A 259 -14.65 1.85 12.41
C ILE A 259 -15.90 0.97 12.24
N ARG A 260 -15.98 -0.13 12.96
CA ARG A 260 -17.14 -1.04 12.90
C ARG A 260 -18.42 -0.36 13.35
N GLU A 261 -18.39 0.40 14.47
CA GLU A 261 -19.51 1.22 14.93
C GLU A 261 -19.95 2.25 13.86
N PHE A 262 -19.00 2.93 13.24
CA PHE A 262 -19.26 3.91 12.17
C PHE A 262 -19.95 3.27 10.96
N TYR A 263 -19.44 2.13 10.49
CA TYR A 263 -20.02 1.41 9.36
C TYR A 263 -21.44 0.92 9.66
N GLU A 264 -21.66 0.37 10.85
CA GLU A 264 -22.99 -0.07 11.30
C GLU A 264 -24.00 1.10 11.37
N GLN A 265 -23.60 2.23 11.92
CA GLN A 265 -24.43 3.44 12.00
C GLN A 265 -24.79 4.02 10.62
N ASN A 266 -23.93 3.81 9.62
CA ASN A 266 -24.13 4.27 8.25
C ASN A 266 -24.71 3.19 7.30
N GLY A 267 -25.24 2.10 7.86
CA GLY A 267 -26.03 1.09 7.13
C GLY A 267 -25.22 -0.05 6.51
N SER A 268 -23.89 -0.11 6.73
CA SER A 268 -23.07 -1.24 6.35
C SER A 268 -22.90 -2.16 7.55
N VAL A 269 -23.72 -3.20 7.64
CA VAL A 269 -23.73 -4.11 8.80
C VAL A 269 -22.82 -5.31 8.53
N GLY A 270 -21.90 -5.57 9.46
CA GLY A 270 -21.14 -6.83 9.52
C GLY A 270 -19.90 -6.89 8.65
N SER A 271 -19.50 -5.78 7.99
CA SER A 271 -18.23 -5.72 7.27
C SER A 271 -17.66 -4.30 7.20
N VAL A 272 -16.32 -4.19 7.15
CA VAL A 272 -15.60 -2.91 7.05
C VAL A 272 -14.44 -3.02 6.07
N MET A 273 -14.05 -1.89 5.47
CA MET A 273 -12.84 -1.78 4.67
C MET A 273 -11.61 -1.73 5.58
N ASN A 274 -10.49 -2.31 5.10
CA ASN A 274 -9.16 -2.14 5.67
C ASN A 274 -8.21 -1.86 4.50
N CYS A 275 -8.14 -0.60 4.11
CA CYS A 275 -7.54 -0.20 2.83
C CYS A 275 -6.02 -0.25 2.86
N ASP A 276 -5.41 0.21 3.93
CA ASP A 276 -3.95 0.29 4.04
C ASP A 276 -3.30 -1.08 4.10
N SER A 277 -3.89 -2.01 4.86
CA SER A 277 -3.39 -3.39 4.87
C SER A 277 -3.55 -4.09 3.52
N LEU A 278 -4.61 -3.75 2.74
CA LEU A 278 -4.75 -4.26 1.38
C LEU A 278 -3.68 -3.69 0.45
N ALA A 279 -3.43 -2.38 0.54
CA ALA A 279 -2.34 -1.74 -0.19
C ALA A 279 -0.98 -2.35 0.19
N MET A 280 -0.75 -2.57 1.49
CA MET A 280 0.45 -3.24 1.98
C MET A 280 0.55 -4.70 1.49
N ALA A 281 -0.56 -5.45 1.41
CA ALA A 281 -0.56 -6.79 0.83
C ALA A 281 -0.14 -6.78 -0.65
N CYS A 282 -0.54 -5.76 -1.43
CA CYS A 282 -0.06 -5.55 -2.80
C CYS A 282 1.45 -5.26 -2.85
N VAL A 283 1.97 -4.47 -1.89
CA VAL A 283 3.41 -4.18 -1.78
C VAL A 283 4.20 -5.44 -1.50
N LEU A 284 3.77 -6.24 -0.52
CA LEU A 284 4.51 -7.41 -0.04
C LEU A 284 4.43 -8.59 -1.02
N ASN A 285 3.30 -8.78 -1.68
CA ASN A 285 3.03 -9.90 -2.57
C ASN A 285 2.64 -9.41 -3.98
N PRO A 286 3.59 -9.26 -4.90
CA PRO A 286 3.27 -8.83 -6.27
C PRO A 286 2.20 -9.69 -6.96
N ASP A 287 2.15 -10.99 -6.66
CA ASP A 287 1.14 -11.92 -7.20
C ASP A 287 -0.28 -11.69 -6.63
N PHE A 288 -0.41 -10.83 -5.61
CA PHE A 288 -1.70 -10.41 -5.08
C PHE A 288 -2.42 -9.44 -6.03
N VAL A 289 -1.65 -8.68 -6.82
CA VAL A 289 -2.16 -7.79 -7.87
C VAL A 289 -2.41 -8.60 -9.14
N LYS A 290 -3.67 -8.71 -9.56
CA LYS A 290 -4.05 -9.41 -10.79
C LYS A 290 -3.92 -8.56 -12.03
N GLU A 291 -4.26 -7.28 -11.92
CA GLU A 291 -4.27 -6.36 -13.05
C GLU A 291 -3.89 -4.95 -12.64
N THR A 292 -3.10 -4.29 -13.49
CA THR A 292 -2.82 -2.85 -13.42
C THR A 292 -3.10 -2.20 -14.77
N ILE A 293 -3.58 -0.96 -14.74
CA ILE A 293 -3.83 -0.17 -15.95
C ILE A 293 -2.87 1.02 -15.94
N PRO A 294 -1.96 1.15 -16.93
CA PRO A 294 -1.21 2.38 -17.10
C PRO A 294 -2.15 3.55 -17.40
N CYS A 295 -2.04 4.62 -16.63
CA CYS A 295 -2.88 5.80 -16.75
C CYS A 295 -2.04 7.08 -16.74
N HIS A 296 -2.54 8.11 -17.43
CA HIS A 296 -2.24 9.47 -17.04
C HIS A 296 -3.23 9.87 -15.96
N ALA A 297 -2.75 10.15 -14.75
CA ALA A 297 -3.57 10.59 -13.62
C ALA A 297 -3.37 12.07 -13.37
N SER A 298 -4.46 12.78 -13.08
CA SER A 298 -4.46 14.20 -12.72
C SER A 298 -5.41 14.42 -11.55
N CYS A 299 -4.97 15.17 -10.54
CA CYS A 299 -5.76 15.53 -9.36
C CYS A 299 -6.34 16.94 -9.52
N ILE A 300 -7.62 17.11 -9.22
CA ILE A 300 -8.33 18.39 -9.25
C ILE A 300 -8.11 19.12 -7.91
N THR A 301 -7.51 20.31 -7.99
CA THR A 301 -7.22 21.14 -6.80
C THR A 301 -8.16 22.34 -6.66
N ASP A 302 -8.96 22.64 -7.69
CA ASP A 302 -9.93 23.73 -7.65
C ASP A 302 -11.08 23.37 -6.72
N THR A 303 -11.52 24.34 -5.90
CA THR A 303 -12.65 24.16 -4.99
C THR A 303 -13.97 23.97 -5.76
N GLY A 304 -14.80 23.06 -5.31
CA GLY A 304 -16.08 22.73 -5.93
C GLY A 304 -16.48 21.27 -5.72
N GLU A 305 -17.47 20.82 -6.46
CA GLU A 305 -18.02 19.46 -6.34
C GLU A 305 -17.03 18.36 -6.75
N THR A 306 -16.01 18.71 -7.53
CA THR A 306 -14.96 17.80 -8.02
C THR A 306 -13.61 17.97 -7.29
N TYR A 307 -13.58 18.75 -6.20
CA TYR A 307 -12.38 18.92 -5.40
C TYR A 307 -11.78 17.59 -4.99
N ALA A 308 -10.48 17.45 -5.17
CA ALA A 308 -9.71 16.24 -4.89
C ALA A 308 -10.06 14.99 -5.72
N GLN A 309 -10.85 15.14 -6.79
CA GLN A 309 -11.07 14.06 -7.73
C GLN A 309 -9.78 13.74 -8.49
N VAL A 310 -9.43 12.46 -8.56
CA VAL A 310 -8.37 11.97 -9.46
C VAL A 310 -8.99 11.45 -10.74
N ILE A 311 -8.57 12.02 -11.87
CA ILE A 311 -9.03 11.65 -13.21
C ILE A 311 -7.99 10.74 -13.84
N TYR A 312 -8.42 9.61 -14.40
CA TYR A 312 -7.57 8.63 -15.05
C TYR A 312 -7.84 8.56 -16.56
N TYR A 313 -6.85 8.96 -17.36
CA TYR A 313 -6.83 8.73 -18.80
C TYR A 313 -6.12 7.39 -19.05
N LYS A 314 -6.90 6.34 -19.28
CA LYS A 314 -6.39 4.97 -19.33
C LYS A 314 -5.70 4.69 -20.67
N GLN A 315 -4.60 3.96 -20.65
CA GLN A 315 -3.93 3.48 -21.84
C GLN A 315 -4.86 2.58 -22.67
N GLY A 316 -4.81 2.74 -23.99
CA GLY A 316 -5.64 1.94 -24.91
C GLY A 316 -7.10 2.38 -25.00
N PHE A 317 -7.50 3.44 -24.29
CA PHE A 317 -8.81 4.05 -24.41
C PHE A 317 -8.72 5.33 -25.24
N THR A 318 -9.66 5.55 -26.18
CA THR A 318 -9.70 6.73 -27.04
C THR A 318 -10.81 7.68 -26.58
N TYR A 319 -10.46 8.94 -26.38
CA TYR A 319 -11.38 10.01 -26.03
C TYR A 319 -11.70 10.85 -27.26
N ASP A 320 -12.98 11.10 -27.51
CA ASP A 320 -13.45 11.69 -28.79
C ASP A 320 -13.10 13.18 -28.94
N VAL A 321 -12.93 13.91 -27.83
CA VAL A 321 -12.85 15.38 -27.84
C VAL A 321 -11.50 15.90 -27.31
N VAL A 322 -10.84 15.16 -26.42
CA VAL A 322 -9.55 15.57 -25.85
C VAL A 322 -8.40 14.89 -26.60
N SER A 323 -7.19 15.46 -26.48
CA SER A 323 -5.99 14.80 -26.98
C SER A 323 -5.83 13.41 -26.33
N ASN A 324 -5.37 12.45 -27.13
CA ASN A 324 -5.04 11.10 -26.66
C ASN A 324 -3.53 10.89 -26.56
N ASP A 325 -2.74 11.96 -26.60
CA ASP A 325 -1.29 11.95 -26.43
C ASP A 325 -0.97 12.28 -24.97
N PHE A 326 -0.91 11.23 -24.14
CA PHE A 326 -0.65 11.33 -22.71
C PHE A 326 0.65 10.64 -22.34
N ASP A 327 1.43 11.27 -21.49
CA ASP A 327 2.48 10.59 -20.73
C ASP A 327 1.82 9.84 -19.56
N TYR A 328 1.90 8.50 -19.59
CA TYR A 328 1.35 7.66 -18.53
C TYR A 328 2.27 7.73 -17.32
N ASN A 329 1.80 8.37 -16.26
CA ASN A 329 2.59 8.68 -15.06
C ASN A 329 2.30 7.73 -13.88
N VAL A 330 1.27 6.89 -13.97
CA VAL A 330 0.91 5.95 -12.91
C VAL A 330 0.50 4.58 -13.45
N SER A 331 0.65 3.56 -12.59
CA SER A 331 0.02 2.24 -12.71
C SER A 331 -1.13 2.16 -11.71
N LEU A 332 -2.38 2.17 -12.20
CA LEU A 332 -3.56 1.99 -11.36
C LEU A 332 -3.84 0.51 -11.17
N VAL A 333 -3.87 0.03 -9.93
CA VAL A 333 -4.34 -1.33 -9.62
C VAL A 333 -5.83 -1.40 -9.90
N SER A 334 -6.24 -2.33 -10.77
CA SER A 334 -7.64 -2.48 -11.19
C SER A 334 -8.28 -3.80 -10.77
N ASP A 335 -7.49 -4.79 -10.36
CA ASP A 335 -7.96 -6.03 -9.75
C ASP A 335 -6.90 -6.65 -8.83
N VAL A 336 -7.37 -7.24 -7.71
CA VAL A 336 -6.54 -7.93 -6.71
C VAL A 336 -7.22 -9.23 -6.27
N GLU A 337 -6.48 -10.09 -5.56
CA GLU A 337 -6.97 -11.33 -4.96
C GLU A 337 -7.87 -11.08 -3.72
N LYS A 338 -9.02 -10.39 -3.92
CA LYS A 338 -9.92 -9.93 -2.83
C LYS A 338 -10.35 -11.05 -1.88
N GLU A 339 -10.76 -12.20 -2.41
CA GLU A 339 -11.22 -13.35 -1.62
C GLU A 339 -10.12 -13.91 -0.70
N ARG A 340 -8.84 -13.75 -1.06
CA ARG A 340 -7.69 -14.24 -0.30
C ARG A 340 -7.12 -13.20 0.65
N TYR A 341 -7.61 -11.96 0.61
CA TYR A 341 -6.99 -10.85 1.33
C TYR A 341 -6.92 -11.10 2.84
N PHE A 342 -8.04 -11.43 3.47
CA PHE A 342 -8.06 -11.68 4.92
C PHE A 342 -7.12 -12.83 5.33
N ASP A 343 -7.13 -13.94 4.60
CA ASP A 343 -6.29 -15.10 4.90
C ASP A 343 -4.80 -14.76 4.71
N THR A 344 -4.46 -13.95 3.70
CA THR A 344 -3.11 -13.44 3.47
C THR A 344 -2.66 -12.55 4.63
N TYR A 345 -3.52 -11.63 5.07
CA TYR A 345 -3.25 -10.79 6.22
C TYR A 345 -3.05 -11.60 7.50
N LEU A 346 -3.99 -12.50 7.81
CA LEU A 346 -3.93 -13.33 9.01
C LEU A 346 -2.65 -14.18 9.06
N ALA A 347 -2.27 -14.77 7.93
CA ALA A 347 -1.03 -15.54 7.82
C ALA A 347 0.20 -14.64 8.04
N GLY A 348 0.21 -13.43 7.45
CA GLY A 348 1.30 -12.46 7.56
C GLY A 348 1.55 -12.03 9.01
N ILE A 349 0.52 -11.68 9.77
CA ILE A 349 0.70 -11.25 11.18
C ILE A 349 1.05 -12.40 12.14
N GLN A 350 0.86 -13.65 11.75
CA GLN A 350 1.22 -14.84 12.53
C GLN A 350 2.64 -15.34 12.22
N SER A 351 3.29 -14.83 11.18
CA SER A 351 4.70 -15.13 10.90
C SER A 351 5.59 -14.64 12.04
N HIS A 352 6.63 -15.40 12.35
CA HIS A 352 7.48 -15.20 13.54
C HIS A 352 8.52 -14.11 13.34
#